data_f58ab0799d6f2e24db5ad24aa016ec30
#
_entry.id   f58ab0799d6f2e24db5ad24aa016ec30
#
_cell.length_a   1.000
_cell.length_b   1.000
_cell.length_c   1.000
_cell.angle_alpha   90.00
_cell.angle_beta   90.00
_cell.angle_gamma   90.00
#
_symmetry.space_group_name_H-M   'P 1'
#
loop_
_entity.id
_entity.type
_entity.pdbx_description
1 polymer ?
#
loop_
_entity_poly.entity_id
_entity_poly.type
_entity_poly.pdbx_seq_one_letter_code
_entity_poly.pdbx_strand_id
1 'polypeptide(L)'
;MLALVSCNSDEDFSEIITPPTSGETGGSGESGNPNIPGPVRPSNPDGIGYYRPKTSESNDTCNMVYEYMPAPGQFINELKTSGFDGNQTTQFDANNYAMKRIKKNLFVSLGAFGGYIVVGFDHSIDNTGGYDFGIMGNMFKNSSEPGVVWVMQDTNGDGLPNDTWYELQGSETGKATTIQDYEVTYYRPTEPGQPVKWIDNKGGEGEIDYLKNFHDQEYYYPLWIEEDFYTLSGTRLEARNFDQSGKGSYWVLPEYEWGYADNFSAVDRPADAPRMNKFKISNAIDKDGKSVDLYFIDFVKVQSAVQSKSGWLGEVSC
;
A
#
# COMPACT_ATOMS: atom_id res chain seq x y z
N MET A 1 5.54 6.23 -11.86
CA MET A 1 4.16 6.21 -11.36
C MET A 1 3.84 4.77 -10.98
N LEU A 2 3.63 4.54 -9.71
CA LEU A 2 3.37 3.21 -9.17
C LEU A 2 1.89 2.92 -9.23
N ALA A 3 1.46 1.80 -9.81
CA ALA A 3 0.09 1.34 -9.73
C ALA A 3 0.03 0.29 -8.63
N LEU A 4 -0.63 0.61 -7.54
CA LEU A 4 -0.82 -0.30 -6.43
C LEU A 4 -2.18 -0.12 -5.77
N VAL A 5 -2.76 -1.20 -5.54
CA VAL A 5 -3.61 -1.68 -4.48
C VAL A 5 -4.97 -1.05 -4.30
N SER A 6 -5.94 -1.88 -4.26
CA SER A 6 -7.28 -1.53 -3.93
C SER A 6 -8.05 -2.56 -3.18
N CYS A 7 -9.03 -2.03 -2.52
CA CYS A 7 -10.19 -2.76 -2.07
C CYS A 7 -11.45 -2.25 -2.73
N ASN A 8 -12.17 -3.17 -3.25
CA ASN A 8 -13.63 -3.23 -3.42
C ASN A 8 -14.34 -2.42 -4.50
N SER A 9 -14.99 -3.09 -5.29
CA SER A 9 -16.36 -3.23 -5.78
C SER A 9 -16.45 -3.51 -7.28
N ASP A 10 -17.47 -4.28 -7.65
CA ASP A 10 -17.82 -4.82 -8.94
C ASP A 10 -18.06 -3.77 -10.04
N GLU A 11 -17.01 -3.08 -10.48
CA GLU A 11 -17.07 -2.35 -11.75
C GLU A 11 -15.92 -2.80 -12.64
N ASP A 12 -16.31 -3.28 -13.81
CA ASP A 12 -15.42 -3.67 -14.91
C ASP A 12 -14.66 -2.44 -15.42
N PHE A 13 -13.41 -2.26 -14.96
CA PHE A 13 -12.57 -1.11 -15.26
C PHE A 13 -11.74 -1.26 -16.54
N SER A 14 -12.17 -2.14 -17.46
CA SER A 14 -11.44 -2.37 -18.71
C SER A 14 -11.50 -1.19 -19.70
N GLU A 15 -12.28 -0.14 -19.46
CA GLU A 15 -12.54 0.90 -20.46
C GLU A 15 -11.87 2.28 -20.22
N ILE A 16 -11.12 2.53 -19.15
CA ILE A 16 -10.68 3.92 -18.85
C ILE A 16 -9.17 4.07 -18.60
N ILE A 17 -8.28 3.35 -19.23
CA ILE A 17 -6.88 3.77 -19.21
C ILE A 17 -6.22 3.54 -20.57
N THR A 18 -6.39 4.47 -21.47
CA THR A 18 -5.39 4.72 -22.50
C THR A 18 -4.24 5.50 -21.83
N PRO A 19 -2.99 5.03 -21.90
CA PRO A 19 -1.86 5.83 -21.44
C PRO A 19 -1.82 7.14 -22.24
N PRO A 20 -1.51 8.28 -21.63
CA PRO A 20 -1.29 9.51 -22.38
C PRO A 20 -0.12 9.28 -23.32
N THR A 21 -0.38 9.46 -24.60
CA THR A 21 0.64 9.56 -25.63
C THR A 21 1.64 10.64 -25.24
N SER A 22 2.91 10.31 -25.33
CA SER A 22 4.02 11.25 -25.18
C SER A 22 3.79 12.53 -25.97
N GLY A 23 3.55 13.62 -25.27
CA GLY A 23 3.42 14.95 -25.80
C GLY A 23 4.11 15.94 -24.87
N GLU A 24 5.20 16.43 -25.36
CA GLU A 24 6.08 17.52 -24.97
C GLU A 24 5.67 18.48 -23.85
N THR A 25 6.62 18.64 -22.92
CA THR A 25 7.17 19.87 -22.34
C THR A 25 6.23 21.04 -22.06
N GLY A 26 6.15 21.37 -20.81
CA GLY A 26 5.65 22.65 -20.33
C GLY A 26 5.87 22.74 -18.83
N GLY A 27 7.12 22.92 -18.40
CA GLY A 27 7.44 23.24 -17.02
C GLY A 27 6.93 24.63 -16.69
N SER A 28 6.04 24.73 -15.73
CA SER A 28 5.90 25.96 -14.93
C SER A 28 6.37 25.59 -13.52
N GLY A 29 7.65 25.87 -13.27
CA GLY A 29 8.26 25.72 -11.96
C GLY A 29 7.61 26.69 -10.98
N GLU A 30 7.11 26.17 -9.87
CA GLU A 30 7.06 26.99 -8.67
C GLU A 30 8.49 27.22 -8.21
N SER A 31 8.84 28.49 -8.07
CA SER A 31 10.16 28.95 -7.67
C SER A 31 10.45 28.51 -6.24
N GLY A 32 11.14 27.38 -6.09
CA GLY A 32 11.87 27.08 -4.88
C GLY A 32 12.93 28.17 -4.66
N ASN A 33 13.13 28.57 -3.41
CA ASN A 33 14.15 29.53 -3.02
C ASN A 33 15.50 29.12 -3.64
N PRO A 34 16.12 29.89 -4.54
CA PRO A 34 17.32 29.49 -5.27
C PRO A 34 18.58 29.36 -4.40
N ASN A 35 18.48 29.60 -3.10
CA ASN A 35 19.61 29.57 -2.14
C ASN A 35 19.61 28.37 -1.18
N ILE A 36 18.72 27.40 -1.31
CA ILE A 36 18.86 26.13 -0.60
C ILE A 36 19.52 25.18 -1.60
N PRO A 37 20.80 24.77 -1.39
CA PRO A 37 21.37 23.71 -2.20
C PRO A 37 20.49 22.48 -2.05
N GLY A 38 19.99 21.96 -3.18
CA GLY A 38 19.37 20.64 -3.13
C GLY A 38 20.32 19.61 -2.52
N PRO A 39 19.81 18.51 -1.97
CA PRO A 39 20.66 17.50 -1.36
C PRO A 39 21.75 17.07 -2.35
N VAL A 40 22.99 17.09 -1.89
CA VAL A 40 24.13 16.62 -2.69
C VAL A 40 24.01 15.11 -2.76
N ARG A 41 23.70 14.60 -3.94
CA ARG A 41 23.60 13.15 -4.17
C ARG A 41 24.93 12.49 -3.85
N PRO A 42 24.91 11.34 -3.12
CA PRO A 42 26.12 10.52 -2.98
C PRO A 42 26.62 10.16 -4.38
N SER A 43 27.89 10.38 -4.65
CA SER A 43 28.50 9.81 -5.84
C SER A 43 28.58 8.30 -5.65
N ASN A 44 28.09 7.54 -6.61
CA ASN A 44 28.39 6.11 -6.69
C ASN A 44 29.66 5.95 -7.56
N PRO A 45 30.85 5.91 -6.97
CA PRO A 45 32.11 5.88 -7.74
C PRO A 45 32.28 4.59 -8.54
N ASP A 46 31.61 3.52 -8.16
CA ASP A 46 31.78 2.18 -8.75
C ASP A 46 30.64 1.76 -9.68
N GLY A 47 29.57 2.58 -9.76
CA GLY A 47 28.40 2.29 -10.59
C GLY A 47 27.61 1.05 -10.14
N ILE A 48 27.90 0.53 -8.95
CA ILE A 48 27.29 -0.68 -8.41
C ILE A 48 26.68 -0.33 -7.06
N GLY A 49 25.34 -0.53 -6.99
CA GLY A 49 24.68 -0.61 -5.67
C GLY A 49 24.19 0.73 -5.22
N TYR A 50 24.11 1.62 -4.81
CA TYR A 50 23.54 2.84 -4.26
C TYR A 50 22.55 3.47 -5.22
N TYR A 51 22.92 4.57 -5.86
CA TYR A 51 22.04 5.33 -6.73
C TYR A 51 22.06 4.77 -8.15
N ARG A 52 20.91 4.41 -8.65
CA ARG A 52 20.67 3.94 -10.02
C ARG A 52 19.98 5.04 -10.83
N PRO A 53 20.70 5.77 -11.71
CA PRO A 53 20.10 6.88 -12.42
C PRO A 53 19.01 6.40 -13.38
N LYS A 54 17.95 7.21 -13.52
CA LYS A 54 16.93 7.02 -14.56
C LYS A 54 17.55 7.21 -15.95
N THR A 55 17.23 6.31 -16.87
CA THR A 55 17.66 6.35 -18.28
C THR A 55 16.43 6.47 -19.18
N SER A 56 16.66 6.64 -20.49
CA SER A 56 15.56 6.63 -21.48
C SER A 56 14.83 5.27 -21.58
N GLU A 57 15.42 4.20 -21.05
CA GLU A 57 14.84 2.85 -21.05
C GLU A 57 14.17 2.49 -19.72
N SER A 58 14.31 3.35 -18.72
CA SER A 58 13.70 3.15 -17.40
C SER A 58 12.18 3.22 -17.45
N ASN A 59 11.54 2.33 -16.70
CA ASN A 59 10.09 2.30 -16.57
C ASN A 59 9.62 3.24 -15.44
N ASP A 60 8.58 4.02 -15.69
CA ASP A 60 7.96 4.89 -14.67
C ASP A 60 7.11 4.12 -13.65
N THR A 61 6.95 2.80 -13.80
CA THR A 61 6.20 1.94 -12.87
C THR A 61 7.14 0.95 -12.20
N CYS A 62 6.72 0.43 -11.03
CA CYS A 62 7.48 -0.64 -10.39
C CYS A 62 7.62 -1.84 -11.33
N ASN A 63 8.75 -2.49 -11.29
CA ASN A 63 9.09 -3.62 -12.16
C ASN A 63 9.23 -4.95 -11.41
N MET A 64 9.23 -4.90 -10.07
CA MET A 64 9.41 -6.06 -9.20
C MET A 64 8.48 -5.98 -7.98
N VAL A 65 7.85 -7.09 -7.63
CA VAL A 65 7.27 -7.34 -6.31
C VAL A 65 8.23 -8.26 -5.56
N TYR A 66 8.82 -7.74 -4.52
CA TYR A 66 9.74 -8.49 -3.65
C TYR A 66 8.98 -9.34 -2.64
N GLU A 67 7.90 -8.79 -2.12
CA GLU A 67 7.07 -9.48 -1.14
C GLU A 67 5.63 -9.00 -1.24
N TYR A 68 4.70 -9.94 -1.31
CA TYR A 68 3.27 -9.72 -1.17
C TYR A 68 2.77 -10.58 -0.03
N MET A 69 2.53 -9.94 1.11
CA MET A 69 2.12 -10.57 2.37
C MET A 69 0.80 -9.93 2.85
N PRO A 70 -0.33 -10.30 2.26
CA PRO A 70 -1.60 -9.75 2.70
C PRO A 70 -1.99 -10.31 4.07
N ALA A 71 -2.74 -9.51 4.84
CA ALA A 71 -3.54 -10.03 5.93
C ALA A 71 -4.74 -10.83 5.38
N PRO A 72 -5.38 -11.68 6.16
CA PRO A 72 -6.62 -12.31 5.74
C PRO A 72 -7.69 -11.26 5.41
N GLY A 73 -8.56 -11.58 4.44
CA GLY A 73 -9.60 -10.64 4.03
C GLY A 73 -10.48 -11.22 2.92
N GLN A 74 -11.61 -10.56 2.68
CA GLN A 74 -12.65 -11.01 1.75
C GLN A 74 -12.19 -11.11 0.29
N PHE A 75 -11.12 -10.42 -0.09
CA PHE A 75 -10.55 -10.46 -1.45
C PHE A 75 -9.34 -11.40 -1.60
N ILE A 76 -8.89 -12.03 -0.51
CA ILE A 76 -7.77 -12.96 -0.53
C ILE A 76 -8.26 -14.33 -0.99
N ASN A 77 -7.51 -14.95 -1.92
CA ASN A 77 -7.87 -16.21 -2.61
C ASN A 77 -9.16 -16.12 -3.46
N GLU A 78 -9.71 -14.93 -3.68
CA GLU A 78 -10.94 -14.73 -4.41
C GLU A 78 -10.70 -14.86 -5.92
N LEU A 79 -11.43 -15.79 -6.59
CA LEU A 79 -11.18 -16.16 -8.00
C LEU A 79 -11.95 -15.28 -9.00
N LYS A 80 -13.04 -14.63 -8.58
CA LYS A 80 -13.98 -13.99 -9.50
C LYS A 80 -13.50 -12.60 -9.95
N THR A 81 -13.10 -11.77 -8.99
CA THR A 81 -12.77 -10.35 -9.23
C THR A 81 -11.34 -9.99 -8.86
N SER A 82 -10.81 -10.59 -7.79
CA SER A 82 -9.44 -10.32 -7.31
C SER A 82 -8.36 -10.95 -8.18
N GLY A 83 -8.73 -11.86 -9.08
CA GLY A 83 -7.84 -12.43 -10.09
C GLY A 83 -6.87 -13.48 -9.58
N PHE A 84 -7.11 -14.04 -8.40
CA PHE A 84 -6.49 -15.30 -8.01
C PHE A 84 -6.97 -16.43 -8.94
N ASP A 85 -6.15 -17.45 -9.14
CA ASP A 85 -6.47 -18.60 -9.99
C ASP A 85 -6.29 -19.94 -9.28
N GLY A 86 -6.05 -19.91 -7.95
CA GLY A 86 -5.84 -21.09 -7.13
C GLY A 86 -4.43 -21.70 -7.23
N ASN A 87 -3.54 -21.11 -8.03
CA ASN A 87 -2.16 -21.57 -8.20
C ASN A 87 -1.16 -20.88 -7.26
N GLN A 88 -1.62 -19.96 -6.40
CA GLN A 88 -0.78 -19.27 -5.44
C GLN A 88 -0.54 -20.20 -4.24
N THR A 89 0.43 -21.10 -4.37
CA THR A 89 0.77 -22.12 -3.35
C THR A 89 2.10 -21.83 -2.65
N THR A 90 2.86 -20.85 -3.14
CA THR A 90 4.13 -20.41 -2.56
C THR A 90 4.19 -18.88 -2.50
N GLN A 91 5.08 -18.32 -1.67
CA GLN A 91 5.33 -16.89 -1.64
C GLN A 91 5.75 -16.35 -3.03
N PHE A 92 6.52 -17.14 -3.79
CA PHE A 92 6.91 -16.77 -5.15
C PHE A 92 5.70 -16.65 -6.09
N ASP A 93 4.73 -17.58 -6.00
CA ASP A 93 3.50 -17.51 -6.81
C ASP A 93 2.65 -16.30 -6.42
N ALA A 94 2.57 -15.99 -5.14
CA ALA A 94 1.86 -14.83 -4.62
C ALA A 94 2.50 -13.51 -5.12
N ASN A 95 3.82 -13.39 -5.09
CA ASN A 95 4.55 -12.25 -5.63
C ASN A 95 4.32 -12.10 -7.14
N ASN A 96 4.34 -13.21 -7.89
CA ASN A 96 4.06 -13.21 -9.33
C ASN A 96 2.62 -12.83 -9.65
N TYR A 97 1.65 -13.29 -8.85
CA TYR A 97 0.26 -12.86 -8.97
C TYR A 97 0.16 -11.34 -8.82
N ALA A 98 0.69 -10.77 -7.73
CA ALA A 98 0.66 -9.35 -7.49
C ALA A 98 1.33 -8.56 -8.64
N MET A 99 2.50 -8.99 -9.10
CA MET A 99 3.19 -8.35 -10.22
C MET A 99 2.40 -8.41 -11.53
N LYS A 100 1.73 -9.54 -11.83
CA LYS A 100 0.84 -9.65 -13.01
C LYS A 100 -0.33 -8.69 -12.96
N ARG A 101 -0.91 -8.46 -11.77
CA ARG A 101 -1.99 -7.51 -11.56
C ARG A 101 -1.50 -6.09 -11.83
N ILE A 102 -0.42 -5.68 -11.17
CA ILE A 102 0.18 -4.35 -11.30
C ILE A 102 0.53 -4.03 -12.76
N LYS A 103 1.16 -4.96 -13.49
CA LYS A 103 1.49 -4.79 -14.91
C LYS A 103 0.28 -4.57 -15.82
N LYS A 104 -0.90 -4.97 -15.37
CA LYS A 104 -2.17 -4.76 -16.09
C LYS A 104 -2.94 -3.54 -15.56
N ASN A 105 -2.34 -2.73 -14.69
CA ASN A 105 -3.01 -1.63 -13.98
C ASN A 105 -4.23 -2.09 -13.16
N LEU A 106 -4.20 -3.31 -12.66
CA LEU A 106 -5.22 -3.86 -11.79
C LEU A 106 -4.76 -3.82 -10.34
N PHE A 107 -5.72 -3.71 -9.45
CA PHE A 107 -5.48 -3.61 -8.01
C PHE A 107 -5.12 -4.96 -7.38
N VAL A 108 -4.43 -4.89 -6.24
CA VAL A 108 -4.07 -6.02 -5.38
C VAL A 108 -4.56 -5.70 -3.98
N SER A 109 -5.37 -6.56 -3.38
CA SER A 109 -5.83 -6.36 -2.00
C SER A 109 -4.73 -6.72 -1.01
N LEU A 110 -4.53 -5.87 0.00
CA LEU A 110 -3.62 -6.15 1.13
C LEU A 110 -4.33 -6.84 2.30
N GLY A 111 -5.65 -7.04 2.20
CA GLY A 111 -6.42 -7.64 3.30
C GLY A 111 -6.57 -6.70 4.49
N ALA A 112 -6.88 -7.23 5.65
CA ALA A 112 -7.06 -6.49 6.89
C ALA A 112 -5.77 -5.79 7.35
N PHE A 113 -5.74 -5.32 8.60
CA PHE A 113 -4.59 -4.60 9.16
C PHE A 113 -3.26 -5.36 8.98
N GLY A 114 -2.26 -4.60 8.63
CA GLY A 114 -0.87 -5.05 8.60
C GLY A 114 -0.46 -5.77 7.32
N GLY A 115 -1.42 -6.20 6.47
CA GLY A 115 -1.09 -6.78 5.18
C GLY A 115 -0.35 -5.78 4.29
N TYR A 116 0.67 -6.23 3.56
CA TYR A 116 1.55 -5.32 2.84
C TYR A 116 2.07 -5.88 1.52
N ILE A 117 2.62 -4.98 0.74
CA ILE A 117 3.38 -5.29 -0.47
C ILE A 117 4.67 -4.46 -0.51
N VAL A 118 5.76 -5.09 -0.95
CA VAL A 118 7.06 -4.46 -1.18
C VAL A 118 7.37 -4.49 -2.67
N VAL A 119 7.62 -3.33 -3.22
CA VAL A 119 7.94 -3.18 -4.64
C VAL A 119 9.25 -2.43 -4.84
N GLY A 120 9.89 -2.68 -5.99
CA GLY A 120 11.10 -1.98 -6.42
C GLY A 120 10.98 -1.50 -7.86
N PHE A 121 11.99 -0.72 -8.25
CA PHE A 121 12.08 -0.05 -9.53
C PHE A 121 13.40 -0.40 -10.23
N ASP A 122 13.46 -0.22 -11.54
CA ASP A 122 14.69 -0.41 -12.30
C ASP A 122 15.68 0.76 -12.18
N HIS A 123 15.28 1.83 -11.50
CA HIS A 123 16.09 3.00 -11.17
C HIS A 123 15.71 3.53 -9.79
N SER A 124 16.57 4.35 -9.19
CA SER A 124 16.27 5.05 -7.93
C SER A 124 15.33 6.22 -8.22
N ILE A 125 14.36 6.43 -7.32
CA ILE A 125 13.45 7.58 -7.37
C ILE A 125 14.10 8.72 -6.57
N ASP A 126 14.34 9.83 -7.22
CA ASP A 126 14.96 11.01 -6.60
C ASP A 126 14.04 11.69 -5.60
N ASN A 127 14.58 12.14 -4.47
CA ASN A 127 13.94 13.09 -3.59
C ASN A 127 14.10 14.50 -4.17
N THR A 128 13.05 15.03 -4.78
CA THR A 128 13.04 16.36 -5.39
C THR A 128 12.61 17.45 -4.41
N GLY A 129 12.18 17.08 -3.20
CA GLY A 129 11.52 17.96 -2.22
C GLY A 129 10.05 18.26 -2.56
N GLY A 130 9.57 17.79 -3.71
CA GLY A 130 8.17 17.83 -4.13
C GLY A 130 7.48 16.48 -3.98
N TYR A 131 6.47 16.23 -4.81
CA TYR A 131 5.88 14.91 -4.96
C TYR A 131 6.75 14.08 -5.91
N ASP A 132 7.28 12.97 -5.42
CA ASP A 132 8.28 12.15 -6.10
C ASP A 132 7.70 10.90 -6.75
N PHE A 133 6.66 10.32 -6.16
CA PHE A 133 5.96 9.15 -6.70
C PHE A 133 4.48 9.14 -6.32
N GLY A 134 3.72 8.22 -6.91
CA GLY A 134 2.30 8.06 -6.65
C GLY A 134 1.90 6.60 -6.52
N ILE A 135 0.86 6.35 -5.72
CA ILE A 135 0.24 5.05 -5.53
C ILE A 135 -1.22 5.14 -5.98
N MET A 136 -1.60 4.23 -6.88
CA MET A 136 -2.99 4.13 -7.31
C MET A 136 -3.78 3.21 -6.38
N GLY A 137 -4.96 3.68 -5.97
CA GLY A 137 -5.95 2.93 -5.23
C GLY A 137 -7.32 3.01 -5.90
N ASN A 138 -8.33 2.35 -5.36
CA ASN A 138 -9.70 2.43 -5.87
C ASN A 138 -10.58 3.42 -5.09
N MET A 139 -9.98 4.21 -4.21
CA MET A 139 -10.68 5.17 -3.36
C MET A 139 -11.68 6.04 -4.14
N PHE A 140 -12.78 6.31 -3.52
CA PHE A 140 -13.77 7.29 -3.95
C PHE A 140 -14.36 7.99 -2.72
N LYS A 141 -15.20 8.99 -2.92
CA LYS A 141 -15.80 9.74 -1.82
C LYS A 141 -16.53 8.82 -0.84
N ASN A 142 -16.19 8.92 0.44
CA ASN A 142 -16.70 8.09 1.53
C ASN A 142 -16.24 6.62 1.48
N SER A 143 -15.20 6.31 0.69
CA SER A 143 -14.56 5.01 0.64
C SER A 143 -13.05 5.20 0.63
N SER A 144 -12.48 5.43 1.81
CA SER A 144 -11.04 5.52 2.05
C SER A 144 -10.59 4.35 2.90
N GLU A 145 -9.63 3.59 2.40
CA GLU A 145 -9.09 2.39 3.04
C GLU A 145 -7.56 2.55 3.18
N PRO A 146 -7.12 3.37 4.16
CA PRO A 146 -5.77 3.95 4.12
C PRO A 146 -4.67 2.93 4.29
N GLY A 147 -3.65 3.03 3.43
CA GLY A 147 -2.37 2.35 3.58
C GLY A 147 -1.28 3.31 4.03
N VAL A 148 -0.52 2.92 5.07
CA VAL A 148 0.72 3.60 5.44
C VAL A 148 1.80 3.23 4.43
N VAL A 149 2.62 4.21 4.06
CA VAL A 149 3.68 4.04 3.07
C VAL A 149 5.05 4.14 3.73
N TRP A 150 5.91 3.20 3.37
CA TRP A 150 7.29 3.13 3.83
C TRP A 150 8.21 3.17 2.63
N VAL A 151 9.37 3.76 2.81
CA VAL A 151 10.40 3.86 1.77
C VAL A 151 11.74 3.36 2.29
N MET A 152 12.57 2.86 1.38
CA MET A 152 13.90 2.37 1.70
C MET A 152 14.88 2.78 0.60
N GLN A 153 16.06 3.19 1.01
CA GLN A 153 17.22 3.37 0.15
C GLN A 153 18.08 2.10 0.22
N ASP A 154 18.47 1.56 -0.93
CA ASP A 154 19.45 0.48 -1.02
C ASP A 154 20.84 1.02 -0.65
N THR A 155 21.23 0.88 0.61
CA THR A 155 22.47 1.45 1.14
C THR A 155 23.66 0.54 0.97
N ASN A 156 23.44 -0.76 0.85
CA ASN A 156 24.49 -1.77 0.69
C ASN A 156 24.73 -2.14 -0.77
N GLY A 157 23.79 -1.78 -1.67
CA GLY A 157 23.90 -1.98 -3.10
C GLY A 157 23.64 -3.38 -3.60
N ASP A 158 22.98 -4.20 -2.81
CA ASP A 158 22.69 -5.58 -3.17
C ASP A 158 21.38 -5.76 -3.98
N GLY A 159 20.59 -4.69 -4.12
CA GLY A 159 19.33 -4.69 -4.85
C GLY A 159 18.19 -5.39 -4.13
N LEU A 160 18.31 -5.61 -2.82
CA LEU A 160 17.31 -6.27 -2.00
C LEU A 160 16.71 -5.30 -0.96
N PRO A 161 15.43 -5.46 -0.59
CA PRO A 161 14.76 -4.60 0.40
C PRO A 161 15.08 -5.01 1.85
N ASN A 162 16.37 -5.09 2.19
CA ASN A 162 16.90 -5.57 3.48
C ASN A 162 17.61 -4.49 4.31
N ASP A 163 17.54 -3.23 3.87
CA ASP A 163 18.07 -2.07 4.58
C ASP A 163 17.03 -1.45 5.54
N THR A 164 17.22 -0.19 5.94
CA THR A 164 16.33 0.48 6.90
C THR A 164 15.08 1.04 6.20
N TRP A 165 13.92 0.64 6.68
CA TRP A 165 12.62 1.22 6.29
C TRP A 165 12.32 2.49 7.07
N TYR A 166 11.83 3.51 6.37
CA TYR A 166 11.35 4.76 6.93
C TYR A 166 9.90 4.97 6.56
N GLU A 167 9.06 5.25 7.56
CA GLU A 167 7.66 5.59 7.34
C GLU A 167 7.56 6.99 6.74
N LEU A 168 6.65 7.20 5.80
CA LEU A 168 6.31 8.53 5.34
C LEU A 168 5.22 9.12 6.25
N GLN A 169 5.47 10.32 6.77
CA GLN A 169 4.49 11.04 7.57
C GLN A 169 3.17 11.22 6.83
N GLY A 170 2.07 11.09 7.59
CA GLY A 170 0.74 11.47 7.18
C GLY A 170 0.06 12.34 8.24
N SER A 171 -1.16 12.73 7.99
CA SER A 171 -1.95 13.63 8.87
C SER A 171 -2.20 13.07 10.27
N GLU A 172 -2.03 11.78 10.46
CA GLU A 172 -2.23 11.10 11.75
C GLU A 172 -0.93 10.86 12.52
N THR A 173 0.22 11.14 11.93
CA THR A 173 1.53 10.95 12.57
C THR A 173 1.63 11.76 13.85
N GLY A 174 2.04 11.10 14.96
CA GLY A 174 2.18 11.73 16.28
C GLY A 174 0.88 11.97 17.04
N LYS A 175 -0.28 11.60 16.50
CA LYS A 175 -1.54 11.65 17.24
C LYS A 175 -1.62 10.51 18.26
N ALA A 176 -2.25 10.76 19.40
CA ALA A 176 -2.39 9.75 20.45
C ALA A 176 -3.22 8.54 20.07
N THR A 177 -4.06 8.65 19.02
CA THR A 177 -4.87 7.57 18.46
C THR A 177 -4.14 6.71 17.45
N THR A 178 -2.98 7.16 16.97
CA THR A 178 -2.07 6.41 16.08
C THR A 178 -1.15 5.54 16.92
N ILE A 179 -1.15 4.25 16.69
CA ILE A 179 -0.38 3.28 17.48
C ILE A 179 0.72 2.72 16.60
N GLN A 180 1.97 3.05 16.91
CA GLN A 180 3.14 2.42 16.33
C GLN A 180 3.36 1.03 16.95
N ASP A 181 4.05 0.16 16.24
CA ASP A 181 4.35 -1.21 16.67
C ASP A 181 3.07 -1.95 17.14
N TYR A 182 1.97 -1.72 16.43
CA TYR A 182 0.75 -2.49 16.63
C TYR A 182 0.88 -3.81 15.89
N GLU A 183 0.60 -4.91 16.58
CA GLU A 183 0.74 -6.26 16.05
C GLU A 183 -0.59 -6.99 16.10
N VAL A 184 -0.89 -7.71 15.03
CA VAL A 184 -2.05 -8.61 14.95
C VAL A 184 -1.58 -9.99 14.51
N THR A 185 -1.93 -11.00 15.29
CA THR A 185 -1.73 -12.42 14.96
C THR A 185 -3.02 -13.01 14.44
N TYR A 186 -3.00 -13.51 13.22
CA TYR A 186 -4.11 -14.16 12.53
C TYR A 186 -3.97 -15.66 12.58
N TYR A 187 -5.04 -16.38 12.90
CA TYR A 187 -5.07 -17.82 13.04
C TYR A 187 -5.78 -18.47 11.86
N ARG A 188 -5.15 -19.49 11.28
CA ARG A 188 -5.74 -20.27 10.18
C ARG A 188 -7.04 -20.94 10.65
N PRO A 189 -8.15 -20.78 9.91
CA PRO A 189 -9.36 -21.57 10.15
C PRO A 189 -9.11 -23.07 9.91
N THR A 190 -9.69 -23.91 10.77
CA THR A 190 -9.57 -25.38 10.66
C THR A 190 -10.45 -25.97 9.57
N GLU A 191 -11.51 -25.26 9.18
CA GLU A 191 -12.47 -25.70 8.19
C GLU A 191 -12.78 -24.58 7.18
N PRO A 192 -13.15 -24.93 5.93
CA PRO A 192 -13.60 -23.94 4.95
C PRO A 192 -14.80 -23.13 5.42
N GLY A 193 -14.88 -21.88 5.00
CA GLY A 193 -16.04 -21.03 5.27
C GLY A 193 -16.14 -20.56 6.72
N GLN A 194 -15.07 -20.66 7.48
CA GLN A 194 -15.02 -20.12 8.84
C GLN A 194 -14.36 -18.73 8.87
N PRO A 195 -14.72 -17.88 9.84
CA PRO A 195 -14.04 -16.61 10.08
C PRO A 195 -12.58 -16.83 10.49
N VAL A 196 -11.73 -15.84 10.20
CA VAL A 196 -10.34 -15.85 10.64
C VAL A 196 -10.22 -15.13 11.98
N LYS A 197 -9.87 -15.87 13.03
CA LYS A 197 -9.64 -15.28 14.35
C LYS A 197 -8.33 -14.52 14.41
N TRP A 198 -8.32 -13.46 15.22
CA TRP A 198 -7.11 -12.68 15.49
C TRP A 198 -7.03 -12.23 16.95
N ILE A 199 -5.80 -11.98 17.38
CA ILE A 199 -5.47 -11.29 18.64
C ILE A 199 -4.47 -10.19 18.35
N ASP A 200 -4.44 -9.15 19.18
CA ASP A 200 -3.46 -8.07 19.07
C ASP A 200 -2.55 -7.95 20.30
N ASN A 201 -1.46 -7.17 20.15
CA ASN A 201 -0.52 -6.93 21.25
C ASN A 201 -1.02 -5.90 22.28
N LYS A 202 -2.26 -5.44 22.19
CA LYS A 202 -2.92 -4.55 23.17
C LYS A 202 -4.00 -5.29 23.99
N GLY A 203 -4.14 -6.61 23.77
CA GLY A 203 -5.12 -7.45 24.46
C GLY A 203 -6.51 -7.46 23.80
N GLY A 204 -6.61 -6.96 22.57
CA GLY A 204 -7.79 -7.11 21.73
C GLY A 204 -7.85 -8.48 21.07
N GLU A 205 -9.05 -8.94 20.80
CA GLU A 205 -9.35 -10.15 20.05
C GLU A 205 -10.59 -9.95 19.17
N GLY A 206 -10.69 -10.72 18.10
CA GLY A 206 -11.83 -10.67 17.21
C GLY A 206 -11.70 -11.67 16.06
N GLU A 207 -12.48 -11.40 15.03
CA GLU A 207 -12.48 -12.25 13.83
C GLU A 207 -12.77 -11.42 12.57
N ILE A 208 -12.23 -11.86 11.46
CA ILE A 208 -12.60 -11.45 10.11
C ILE A 208 -13.79 -12.32 9.72
N ASP A 209 -14.95 -11.67 9.51
CA ASP A 209 -16.21 -12.34 9.25
C ASP A 209 -16.17 -13.07 7.88
N TYR A 210 -16.73 -14.27 7.83
CA TYR A 210 -16.92 -14.97 6.56
C TYR A 210 -18.20 -14.49 5.85
N LEU A 211 -18.04 -13.80 4.73
CA LEU A 211 -19.12 -13.13 3.99
C LEU A 211 -19.66 -14.01 2.85
N LYS A 212 -20.16 -15.18 3.15
CA LYS A 212 -20.58 -16.23 2.18
C LYS A 212 -21.42 -15.73 1.00
N ASN A 213 -22.27 -14.73 1.21
CA ASN A 213 -23.18 -14.25 0.17
C ASN A 213 -22.50 -13.31 -0.85
N PHE A 214 -21.30 -12.79 -0.51
CA PHE A 214 -20.56 -11.83 -1.32
C PHE A 214 -19.22 -12.41 -1.78
N HIS A 215 -18.53 -13.10 -0.87
CA HIS A 215 -17.20 -13.66 -1.07
C HIS A 215 -17.21 -15.11 -0.57
N ASP A 216 -17.45 -16.07 -1.47
CA ASP A 216 -17.73 -17.46 -1.16
C ASP A 216 -16.53 -18.40 -1.29
N GLN A 217 -15.30 -17.87 -1.51
CA GLN A 217 -14.09 -18.69 -1.50
C GLN A 217 -13.87 -19.36 -0.12
N GLU A 218 -13.30 -20.54 -0.13
CA GLU A 218 -13.21 -21.40 1.06
C GLU A 218 -12.44 -20.76 2.22
N TYR A 219 -11.39 -19.98 1.92
CA TYR A 219 -10.52 -19.39 2.94
C TYR A 219 -10.20 -17.93 2.62
N TYR A 220 -10.24 -17.08 3.65
CA TYR A 220 -9.73 -15.70 3.60
C TYR A 220 -8.28 -15.60 4.09
N TYR A 221 -7.77 -16.67 4.71
CA TYR A 221 -6.37 -16.80 5.09
C TYR A 221 -5.54 -17.15 3.85
N PRO A 222 -4.40 -16.50 3.59
CA PRO A 222 -3.59 -16.77 2.40
C PRO A 222 -3.18 -18.24 2.30
N LEU A 223 -3.46 -18.90 1.17
CA LEU A 223 -3.26 -20.35 1.02
C LEU A 223 -1.78 -20.74 0.94
N TRP A 224 -0.89 -19.83 0.59
CA TRP A 224 0.58 -20.06 0.51
C TRP A 224 1.30 -19.89 1.84
N ILE A 225 0.64 -19.43 2.90
CA ILE A 225 1.20 -19.40 4.26
C ILE A 225 0.87 -20.73 4.90
N GLU A 226 1.88 -21.57 5.18
CA GLU A 226 1.70 -22.93 5.70
C GLU A 226 1.47 -22.95 7.22
N GLU A 227 1.92 -21.93 7.92
CA GLU A 227 1.79 -21.82 9.38
C GLU A 227 0.34 -21.72 9.83
N ASP A 228 0.03 -22.26 11.02
CA ASP A 228 -1.29 -22.19 11.64
C ASP A 228 -1.65 -20.76 12.08
N PHE A 229 -0.66 -19.88 12.17
CA PHE A 229 -0.84 -18.46 12.45
C PHE A 229 0.36 -17.67 11.92
N TYR A 230 0.14 -16.37 11.67
CA TYR A 230 1.22 -15.42 11.40
C TYR A 230 0.88 -14.06 11.99
N THR A 231 1.92 -13.28 12.28
CA THR A 231 1.80 -11.96 12.90
C THR A 231 2.26 -10.89 11.93
N LEU A 232 1.43 -9.85 11.79
CA LEU A 232 1.76 -8.65 11.04
C LEU A 232 1.88 -7.48 12.00
N SER A 233 2.86 -6.62 11.77
CA SER A 233 3.11 -5.44 12.60
C SER A 233 3.25 -4.17 11.77
N GLY A 234 2.88 -3.02 12.34
CA GLY A 234 2.99 -1.73 11.67
C GLY A 234 2.32 -0.61 12.43
N THR A 235 2.11 0.52 11.74
CA THR A 235 1.43 1.68 12.30
C THR A 235 -0.08 1.54 12.09
N ARG A 236 -0.84 1.51 13.20
CA ARG A 236 -2.30 1.47 13.17
C ARG A 236 -2.88 2.88 13.29
N LEU A 237 -3.70 3.25 12.32
CA LEU A 237 -4.50 4.45 12.34
C LEU A 237 -5.82 4.22 13.08
N GLU A 238 -6.40 5.29 13.60
CA GLU A 238 -7.76 5.26 14.17
C GLU A 238 -8.79 4.96 13.08
N ALA A 239 -9.64 3.96 13.33
CA ALA A 239 -10.74 3.63 12.43
C ALA A 239 -11.78 4.77 12.40
N ARG A 240 -12.21 5.16 11.21
CA ARG A 240 -13.19 6.24 10.99
C ARG A 240 -14.50 5.78 10.37
N ASN A 241 -14.55 4.50 9.97
CA ASN A 241 -15.73 3.92 9.34
C ASN A 241 -16.91 3.85 10.30
N PHE A 242 -18.09 4.17 9.79
CA PHE A 242 -19.33 4.09 10.54
C PHE A 242 -20.52 3.75 9.64
N ASP A 243 -21.53 3.13 10.23
CA ASP A 243 -22.79 2.89 9.53
C ASP A 243 -23.69 4.13 9.61
N GLN A 244 -23.81 4.84 8.50
CA GLN A 244 -24.67 6.03 8.41
C GLN A 244 -26.15 5.68 8.48
N SER A 245 -26.55 4.45 8.11
CA SER A 245 -27.95 4.01 8.14
C SER A 245 -28.42 3.63 9.55
N GLY A 246 -27.50 3.32 10.46
CA GLY A 246 -27.78 2.75 11.77
C GLY A 246 -28.41 1.34 11.72
N LYS A 247 -28.37 0.68 10.54
CA LYS A 247 -28.96 -0.65 10.30
C LYS A 247 -28.01 -1.60 9.58
N GLY A 248 -26.74 -1.22 9.43
CA GLY A 248 -25.72 -2.00 8.73
C GLY A 248 -25.81 -1.96 7.21
N SER A 249 -26.65 -1.09 6.63
CA SER A 249 -26.92 -1.08 5.19
C SER A 249 -26.16 -0.02 4.40
N TYR A 250 -25.58 0.98 5.06
CA TYR A 250 -24.81 2.04 4.40
C TYR A 250 -23.62 2.46 5.24
N TRP A 251 -22.44 2.02 4.83
CA TRP A 251 -21.17 2.31 5.48
C TRP A 251 -20.48 3.50 4.82
N VAL A 252 -19.84 4.33 5.63
CA VAL A 252 -19.04 5.47 5.23
C VAL A 252 -17.64 5.29 5.80
N LEU A 253 -16.64 5.41 4.94
CA LEU A 253 -15.23 5.36 5.28
C LEU A 253 -14.60 6.73 4.96
N PRO A 254 -14.64 7.67 5.92
CA PRO A 254 -14.15 9.03 5.72
C PRO A 254 -12.65 9.05 5.40
N GLU A 255 -12.26 10.04 4.61
CA GLU A 255 -10.87 10.29 4.25
C GLU A 255 -10.03 10.75 5.45
N TYR A 256 -8.74 10.45 5.38
CA TYR A 256 -7.68 11.08 6.16
C TYR A 256 -7.15 12.27 5.36
N GLU A 257 -6.63 13.29 6.05
CA GLU A 257 -6.34 14.56 5.40
C GLU A 257 -5.28 14.42 4.31
N TRP A 258 -4.16 13.72 4.57
CA TRP A 258 -3.09 13.47 3.61
C TRP A 258 -2.12 12.37 4.08
N GLY A 259 -1.30 11.85 3.15
CA GLY A 259 -0.14 11.00 3.43
C GLY A 259 -0.40 9.50 3.44
N TYR A 260 -1.55 9.04 2.94
CA TYR A 260 -1.94 7.64 2.91
C TYR A 260 -2.29 7.19 1.50
N ALA A 261 -1.93 5.95 1.16
CA ALA A 261 -2.41 5.29 -0.05
C ALA A 261 -3.89 4.96 0.08
N ASP A 262 -4.57 4.79 -1.03
CA ASP A 262 -5.99 4.44 -1.12
C ASP A 262 -6.93 5.33 -0.26
N ASN A 263 -6.63 6.61 -0.28
CA ASN A 263 -7.29 7.61 0.54
C ASN A 263 -7.84 8.75 -0.33
N PHE A 264 -9.14 9.08 -0.19
CA PHE A 264 -9.80 10.11 -0.97
C PHE A 264 -9.44 11.55 -0.52
N SER A 265 -8.15 11.77 -0.26
CA SER A 265 -7.61 13.06 0.17
C SER A 265 -7.81 14.15 -0.87
N ALA A 266 -8.09 15.36 -0.41
CA ALA A 266 -8.10 16.55 -1.27
C ALA A 266 -6.70 17.18 -1.44
N VAL A 267 -5.72 16.77 -0.61
CA VAL A 267 -4.39 17.38 -0.55
C VAL A 267 -3.41 16.73 -1.53
N ASP A 268 -3.32 15.41 -1.50
CA ASP A 268 -2.31 14.63 -2.23
C ASP A 268 -2.88 13.80 -3.39
N ARG A 269 -4.16 13.94 -3.67
CA ARG A 269 -4.85 13.29 -4.79
C ARG A 269 -5.08 14.30 -5.93
N PRO A 270 -4.32 14.21 -7.03
CA PRO A 270 -4.44 15.18 -8.11
C PRO A 270 -5.74 15.02 -8.90
N ALA A 271 -6.29 16.13 -9.39
CA ALA A 271 -7.56 16.13 -10.12
C ALA A 271 -7.50 15.37 -11.46
N ASP A 272 -6.33 15.35 -12.09
CA ASP A 272 -6.06 14.64 -13.36
C ASP A 272 -5.72 13.16 -13.19
N ALA A 273 -5.49 12.72 -11.94
CA ALA A 273 -5.31 11.32 -11.60
C ALA A 273 -6.09 10.99 -10.29
N PRO A 274 -7.41 10.96 -10.35
CA PRO A 274 -8.29 10.95 -9.17
C PRO A 274 -8.21 9.67 -8.32
N ARG A 275 -7.52 8.64 -8.83
CA ARG A 275 -7.27 7.37 -8.12
C ARG A 275 -5.82 7.24 -7.65
N MET A 276 -5.09 8.34 -7.52
CA MET A 276 -3.70 8.33 -7.10
C MET A 276 -3.50 9.23 -5.90
N ASN A 277 -2.79 8.72 -4.90
CA ASN A 277 -2.19 9.56 -3.86
C ASN A 277 -0.71 9.77 -4.17
N LYS A 278 -0.24 11.00 -4.07
CA LYS A 278 1.15 11.40 -4.31
C LYS A 278 1.93 11.51 -3.01
N PHE A 279 3.18 11.09 -3.04
CA PHE A 279 4.05 11.02 -1.87
C PHE A 279 5.34 11.80 -2.07
N LYS A 280 5.84 12.36 -0.95
CA LYS A 280 7.13 13.06 -0.87
C LYS A 280 8.11 12.20 -0.08
N ILE A 281 9.26 11.91 -0.65
CA ILE A 281 10.34 11.20 0.05
C ILE A 281 10.82 12.03 1.24
N SER A 282 10.78 13.36 1.14
CA SER A 282 11.12 14.29 2.23
C SER A 282 10.23 14.18 3.48
N ASN A 283 9.10 13.44 3.41
CA ASN A 283 8.26 13.13 4.56
C ASN A 283 8.75 11.88 5.34
N ALA A 284 9.91 11.31 4.99
CA ALA A 284 10.46 10.15 5.68
C ALA A 284 10.82 10.47 7.14
N ILE A 285 10.43 9.58 8.05
CA ILE A 285 10.74 9.66 9.49
C ILE A 285 11.35 8.36 9.99
N ASP A 286 12.19 8.50 11.01
CA ASP A 286 12.69 7.36 11.76
C ASP A 286 11.67 6.84 12.80
N LYS A 287 12.03 5.77 13.50
CA LYS A 287 11.18 5.17 14.55
C LYS A 287 10.85 6.11 15.71
N ASP A 288 11.62 7.19 15.88
CA ASP A 288 11.40 8.21 16.92
C ASP A 288 10.58 9.40 16.38
N GLY A 289 10.09 9.33 15.14
CA GLY A 289 9.31 10.37 14.49
C GLY A 289 10.10 11.57 13.99
N LYS A 290 11.45 11.45 13.91
CA LYS A 290 12.32 12.51 13.42
C LYS A 290 12.49 12.39 11.91
N SER A 291 12.51 13.54 11.24
CA SER A 291 12.75 13.59 9.78
C SER A 291 14.10 12.97 9.41
N VAL A 292 14.12 12.23 8.31
CA VAL A 292 15.31 11.60 7.75
C VAL A 292 15.55 12.16 6.34
N ASP A 293 16.77 12.60 6.09
CA ASP A 293 17.19 13.09 4.79
C ASP A 293 17.60 11.91 3.89
N LEU A 294 16.67 11.46 3.05
CA LEU A 294 16.93 10.49 1.99
C LEU A 294 17.13 11.24 0.67
N TYR A 295 18.18 10.93 -0.06
CA TYR A 295 18.44 11.55 -1.38
C TYR A 295 17.64 10.90 -2.49
N PHE A 296 17.33 9.63 -2.35
CA PHE A 296 16.57 8.79 -3.26
C PHE A 296 16.01 7.58 -2.51
N ILE A 297 15.13 6.85 -3.16
CA ILE A 297 14.65 5.54 -2.68
C ILE A 297 14.69 4.52 -3.79
N ASP A 298 14.78 3.25 -3.43
CA ASP A 298 14.80 2.11 -4.34
C ASP A 298 13.60 1.20 -4.15
N PHE A 299 13.01 1.21 -2.95
CA PHE A 299 11.89 0.35 -2.58
C PHE A 299 10.79 1.15 -1.89
N VAL A 300 9.56 0.69 -2.13
CA VAL A 300 8.34 1.20 -1.48
C VAL A 300 7.59 0.02 -0.88
N LYS A 301 7.14 0.17 0.37
CA LYS A 301 6.20 -0.73 1.03
C LYS A 301 4.91 0.01 1.29
N VAL A 302 3.78 -0.62 0.94
CA VAL A 302 2.43 -0.15 1.30
C VAL A 302 1.82 -1.16 2.23
N GLN A 303 1.23 -0.69 3.33
CA GLN A 303 0.68 -1.54 4.37
C GLN A 303 -0.70 -1.05 4.80
N SER A 304 -1.68 -1.96 4.83
CA SER A 304 -3.03 -1.68 5.33
C SER A 304 -2.98 -1.22 6.78
N ALA A 305 -3.59 -0.07 7.08
CA ALA A 305 -3.33 0.66 8.32
C ALA A 305 -4.47 0.64 9.34
N VAL A 306 -5.63 0.08 9.01
CA VAL A 306 -6.81 0.12 9.89
C VAL A 306 -7.23 -1.30 10.29
N GLN A 307 -7.44 -1.51 11.61
CA GLN A 307 -8.03 -2.74 12.14
C GLN A 307 -9.51 -2.48 12.43
N SER A 308 -10.36 -2.70 11.44
CA SER A 308 -11.80 -2.47 11.55
C SER A 308 -12.56 -3.15 10.43
N LYS A 309 -13.85 -3.38 10.63
CA LYS A 309 -14.77 -3.94 9.64
C LYS A 309 -16.00 -3.06 9.42
N SER A 310 -16.56 -3.15 8.24
CA SER A 310 -17.71 -2.36 7.77
C SER A 310 -18.91 -3.26 7.42
N GLY A 311 -19.24 -4.17 8.31
CA GLY A 311 -20.37 -5.08 8.18
C GLY A 311 -20.29 -5.95 6.94
N TRP A 312 -21.26 -5.85 6.02
CA TRP A 312 -21.31 -6.65 4.79
C TRP A 312 -20.22 -6.29 3.77
N LEU A 313 -19.59 -5.14 3.89
CA LEU A 313 -18.42 -4.78 3.07
C LEU A 313 -17.15 -5.55 3.49
N GLY A 314 -17.12 -6.10 4.72
CA GLY A 314 -15.97 -6.80 5.25
C GLY A 314 -14.96 -5.90 5.95
N GLU A 315 -13.70 -6.31 5.93
CA GLU A 315 -12.61 -5.55 6.54
C GLU A 315 -12.33 -4.25 5.76
N VAL A 316 -11.93 -3.21 6.49
CA VAL A 316 -11.33 -2.01 5.89
C VAL A 316 -9.93 -2.43 5.39
N SER A 317 -9.80 -2.59 4.09
CA SER A 317 -8.70 -3.32 3.46
C SER A 317 -8.11 -2.48 2.32
N CYS A 318 -6.91 -1.99 2.51
CA CYS A 318 -6.17 -1.26 1.48
C CYS A 318 -5.79 -2.16 0.31
#